data_7974f3f44a5aeacf2af991f31d3bc992
#
_entry.id   7974f3f44a5aeacf2af991f31d3bc992
#
_cell.length_a   1.000
_cell.length_b   1.000
_cell.length_c   1.000
_cell.angle_alpha   90.00
_cell.angle_beta   90.00
_cell.angle_gamma   90.00
#
_symmetry.space_group_name_H-M   'P 1'
#
loop_
_entity.id
_entity.type
_entity.pdbx_description
1 polymer ?
#
loop_
_entity_poly.entity_id
_entity_poly.type
_entity_poly.pdbx_seq_one_letter_code
_entity_poly.pdbx_strand_id
1 'polypeptide(L)'
;MKKSKPLSLIVAALLLTAMLVISVATAQPKAKPKAEKTAATVSQAEPAETAVPDETRDDMRGIWVTYMELSMEYESDKSEAAFRSKFERIAEDCKVSGFNTIIAQVRPFCDALYSSKLFPASHVLSGEQGKSLGYDALRIMCAVCRKHDLRLHAWVNPYRVSINQTPACLSENNPYVQDPQLGIETESGIILDPSGEKARQLIVDGVREIVENYEVDGVQFDDYFYPTDIENLDAAQYQAYADSVTAGEPMGLAAWRRANVNLLLSQVYLAVHRAKPQAVFGISPQGNLINNEELYADVVSWCEKRGFADYICPQIYFSPDNPAKGFEEALDEWEALDLSDGVRLYVGLAGYKAGSEEDAGTWLGKTDVLATELNILRKKNKVKGFMLYGYASLHDEQAQAEMENFLRSLQ
;
A
#
# COMPACT_ATOMS: atom_id res chain seq x y z
N MET A 1 -41.52 -29.19 -14.38
CA MET A 1 -40.52 -28.27 -14.93
C MET A 1 -40.18 -27.25 -13.84
N LYS A 2 -39.09 -27.48 -13.09
CA LYS A 2 -38.58 -26.56 -12.07
C LYS A 2 -37.46 -25.74 -12.70
N LYS A 3 -37.66 -24.44 -12.79
CA LYS A 3 -36.63 -23.50 -13.25
C LYS A 3 -35.58 -23.34 -12.15
N SER A 4 -34.36 -23.71 -12.44
CA SER A 4 -33.19 -23.41 -11.63
C SER A 4 -32.82 -21.94 -11.77
N LYS A 5 -32.72 -21.22 -10.65
CA LYS A 5 -32.16 -19.88 -10.60
C LYS A 5 -30.62 -19.97 -10.67
N PRO A 6 -29.94 -19.05 -11.32
CA PRO A 6 -28.48 -19.04 -11.31
C PRO A 6 -27.98 -18.56 -9.92
N LEU A 7 -27.00 -19.29 -9.41
CA LEU A 7 -26.24 -18.97 -8.21
C LEU A 7 -25.21 -17.86 -8.60
N SER A 8 -25.60 -16.61 -8.44
CA SER A 8 -24.70 -15.49 -8.72
C SER A 8 -23.97 -15.09 -7.43
N LEU A 9 -22.65 -15.15 -7.51
CA LEU A 9 -21.65 -14.31 -6.88
C LEU A 9 -21.98 -13.72 -5.49
N ILE A 10 -21.73 -14.48 -4.44
CA ILE A 10 -21.45 -13.98 -3.11
C ILE A 10 -20.25 -14.78 -2.60
N VAL A 11 -19.05 -14.43 -3.04
CA VAL A 11 -17.78 -14.98 -2.51
C VAL A 11 -16.67 -13.92 -2.44
N ALA A 12 -16.93 -12.67 -2.80
CA ALA A 12 -15.88 -11.64 -2.83
C ALA A 12 -15.72 -10.82 -1.53
N ALA A 13 -16.61 -10.98 -0.55
CA ALA A 13 -16.64 -10.10 0.63
C ALA A 13 -16.02 -10.69 1.91
N LEU A 14 -15.47 -11.91 1.91
CA LEU A 14 -15.08 -12.62 3.13
C LEU A 14 -13.57 -12.71 3.39
N LEU A 15 -12.74 -11.94 2.71
CA LEU A 15 -11.28 -11.99 2.90
C LEU A 15 -10.67 -10.74 3.58
N LEU A 16 -11.48 -9.82 4.08
CA LEU A 16 -10.99 -8.61 4.76
C LEU A 16 -11.35 -8.54 6.26
N THR A 17 -12.08 -9.49 6.81
CA THR A 17 -12.52 -9.43 8.21
C THR A 17 -11.93 -10.53 9.07
N ALA A 18 -10.65 -10.44 9.34
CA ALA A 18 -10.05 -11.08 10.50
C ALA A 18 -9.19 -10.05 11.26
N MET A 19 -9.80 -8.92 11.64
CA MET A 19 -9.27 -8.08 12.71
C MET A 19 -10.20 -8.21 13.91
N LEU A 20 -9.80 -9.07 14.83
CA LEU A 20 -10.42 -9.25 16.13
C LEU A 20 -10.28 -7.95 16.92
N VAL A 21 -11.40 -7.33 17.28
CA VAL A 21 -11.44 -6.23 18.25
C VAL A 21 -11.09 -6.79 19.62
N ILE A 22 -9.88 -6.62 20.07
CA ILE A 22 -9.51 -6.82 21.49
C ILE A 22 -9.67 -5.48 22.19
N SER A 23 -10.71 -5.38 23.00
CA SER A 23 -10.90 -4.29 23.96
C SER A 23 -9.80 -4.36 25.03
N VAL A 24 -8.86 -3.43 25.01
CA VAL A 24 -7.88 -3.29 26.08
C VAL A 24 -8.33 -2.18 27.03
N ALA A 25 -8.51 -2.58 28.28
CA ALA A 25 -8.82 -1.69 29.39
C ALA A 25 -7.69 -0.69 29.67
N THR A 26 -8.10 0.52 29.99
CA THR A 26 -7.29 1.68 30.37
C THR A 26 -6.18 1.38 31.37
N ALA A 27 -4.93 1.68 31.03
CA ALA A 27 -3.83 1.87 31.97
C ALA A 27 -3.26 3.29 31.82
N GLN A 28 -3.17 3.99 32.95
CA GLN A 28 -2.67 5.38 33.04
C GLN A 28 -1.19 5.52 32.66
N PRO A 29 -0.76 6.69 32.20
CA PRO A 29 0.59 6.89 31.66
C PRO A 29 1.63 6.97 32.80
N LYS A 30 2.68 6.17 32.66
CA LYS A 30 3.92 6.30 33.45
C LYS A 30 4.91 7.20 32.71
N ALA A 31 5.60 8.03 33.51
CA ALA A 31 6.53 9.08 33.10
C ALA A 31 7.64 8.63 32.15
N LYS A 32 8.00 9.55 31.24
CA LYS A 32 9.10 9.45 30.26
C LYS A 32 10.46 9.22 30.92
N PRO A 33 11.30 8.29 30.45
CA PRO A 33 12.73 8.30 30.70
C PRO A 33 13.45 9.25 29.73
N LYS A 34 14.45 9.98 30.26
CA LYS A 34 15.34 10.86 29.49
C LYS A 34 16.16 10.06 28.49
N ALA A 35 16.24 10.56 27.27
CA ALA A 35 17.10 10.03 26.23
C ALA A 35 18.58 10.33 26.54
N GLU A 36 19.37 9.30 26.62
CA GLU A 36 20.84 9.38 26.56
C GLU A 36 21.28 9.17 25.09
N LYS A 37 22.08 10.14 24.60
CA LYS A 37 22.61 10.12 23.25
C LYS A 37 23.83 9.21 23.19
N THR A 38 23.82 8.21 22.32
CA THR A 38 25.07 7.63 21.82
C THR A 38 24.96 7.48 20.29
N ALA A 39 25.78 8.26 19.59
CA ALA A 39 25.81 8.33 18.14
C ALA A 39 26.73 7.24 17.58
N ALA A 40 26.20 6.35 16.76
CA ALA A 40 27.00 5.60 15.80
C ALA A 40 27.06 6.43 14.50
N THR A 41 28.23 6.84 14.10
CA THR A 41 28.49 7.66 12.92
C THR A 41 28.33 6.80 11.67
N VAL A 42 27.16 6.82 11.05
CA VAL A 42 26.98 6.38 9.66
C VAL A 42 27.40 7.56 8.78
N SER A 43 28.40 7.35 7.92
CA SER A 43 28.84 8.32 6.92
C SER A 43 27.65 8.77 6.08
N GLN A 44 27.23 10.00 6.23
CA GLN A 44 26.21 10.63 5.41
C GLN A 44 26.78 10.88 4.02
N ALA A 45 26.24 10.19 3.01
CA ALA A 45 26.35 10.67 1.63
C ALA A 45 25.54 11.96 1.51
N GLU A 46 26.12 13.00 0.93
CA GLU A 46 25.43 14.27 0.68
C GLU A 46 24.12 14.04 -0.09
N PRO A 47 23.03 14.69 0.31
CA PRO A 47 21.75 14.55 -0.41
C PRO A 47 21.91 15.15 -1.81
N ALA A 48 21.48 14.39 -2.82
CA ALA A 48 21.35 14.88 -4.18
C ALA A 48 20.46 16.15 -4.17
N GLU A 49 20.84 17.11 -4.99
CA GLU A 49 20.18 18.39 -5.18
C GLU A 49 18.66 18.20 -5.32
N THR A 50 17.90 18.84 -4.44
CA THR A 50 16.44 18.63 -4.30
C THR A 50 15.74 19.01 -5.58
N ALA A 51 15.00 18.04 -6.15
CA ALA A 51 14.06 18.32 -7.23
C ALA A 51 13.08 19.44 -6.79
N VAL A 52 12.84 20.41 -7.68
CA VAL A 52 11.90 21.52 -7.48
C VAL A 52 10.53 20.93 -7.08
N PRO A 53 9.87 21.46 -6.03
CA PRO A 53 8.55 20.99 -5.66
C PRO A 53 7.59 21.14 -6.84
N ASP A 54 7.06 20.02 -7.31
CA ASP A 54 6.02 20.04 -8.33
C ASP A 54 4.69 20.41 -7.65
N GLU A 55 4.16 21.61 -7.96
CA GLU A 55 2.88 22.10 -7.42
C GLU A 55 1.72 21.13 -7.68
N THR A 56 1.82 20.29 -8.71
CA THR A 56 0.82 19.25 -9.01
C THR A 56 0.71 18.19 -7.92
N ARG A 57 1.73 18.03 -7.07
CA ARG A 57 1.71 17.10 -5.92
C ARG A 57 0.82 17.59 -4.77
N ASP A 58 0.49 18.86 -4.73
CA ASP A 58 -0.34 19.46 -3.69
C ASP A 58 -1.86 19.36 -3.96
N ASP A 59 -2.27 18.62 -5.01
CA ASP A 59 -3.67 18.30 -5.33
C ASP A 59 -3.77 16.81 -5.70
N MET A 60 -3.58 15.92 -4.73
CA MET A 60 -3.75 14.48 -4.92
C MET A 60 -5.24 14.12 -4.84
N ARG A 61 -5.79 13.61 -5.94
CA ARG A 61 -7.11 12.96 -6.00
C ARG A 61 -6.90 11.59 -6.58
N GLY A 62 -6.42 10.70 -5.70
CA GLY A 62 -6.02 9.35 -6.07
C GLY A 62 -7.14 8.33 -5.91
N ILE A 63 -7.02 7.23 -6.64
CA ILE A 63 -7.87 6.06 -6.48
C ILE A 63 -7.05 4.79 -6.62
N TRP A 64 -7.23 3.86 -5.69
CA TRP A 64 -6.60 2.55 -5.77
C TRP A 64 -7.36 1.61 -6.69
N VAL A 65 -6.60 0.95 -7.57
CA VAL A 65 -7.08 -0.13 -8.44
C VAL A 65 -6.30 -1.39 -8.07
N THR A 66 -7.00 -2.34 -7.46
CA THR A 66 -6.41 -3.56 -6.92
C THR A 66 -6.12 -4.58 -8.01
N TYR A 67 -5.33 -5.60 -7.69
CA TYR A 67 -5.08 -6.72 -8.58
C TYR A 67 -6.38 -7.47 -8.95
N MET A 68 -7.41 -7.44 -8.10
CA MET A 68 -8.71 -8.07 -8.38
C MET A 68 -9.43 -7.35 -9.53
N GLU A 69 -9.42 -6.03 -9.54
CA GLU A 69 -10.02 -5.20 -10.60
C GLU A 69 -9.22 -5.28 -11.91
N LEU A 70 -7.90 -5.47 -11.81
CA LEU A 70 -7.01 -5.69 -12.96
C LEU A 70 -7.07 -7.12 -13.49
N SER A 71 -7.67 -8.05 -12.75
CA SER A 71 -7.64 -9.48 -13.08
C SER A 71 -8.30 -9.78 -14.42
N MET A 72 -7.61 -10.64 -15.20
CA MET A 72 -8.11 -11.28 -16.40
C MET A 72 -8.36 -12.78 -16.20
N GLU A 73 -8.15 -13.28 -14.98
CA GLU A 73 -8.20 -14.72 -14.66
C GLU A 73 -9.49 -15.38 -15.12
N TYR A 74 -10.62 -14.72 -14.91
CA TYR A 74 -11.96 -15.26 -15.24
C TYR A 74 -12.53 -14.70 -16.54
N GLU A 75 -11.78 -13.84 -17.26
CA GLU A 75 -12.20 -13.31 -18.54
C GLU A 75 -12.07 -14.39 -19.65
N SER A 76 -13.04 -14.44 -20.55
CA SER A 76 -13.01 -15.34 -21.70
C SER A 76 -11.99 -14.93 -22.75
N ASP A 77 -11.76 -13.64 -22.92
CA ASP A 77 -10.72 -13.03 -23.76
C ASP A 77 -9.65 -12.40 -22.87
N LYS A 78 -8.46 -12.99 -22.87
CA LYS A 78 -7.28 -12.50 -22.12
C LYS A 78 -6.26 -11.83 -23.03
N SER A 79 -6.67 -11.41 -24.23
CA SER A 79 -5.79 -10.73 -25.18
C SER A 79 -5.33 -9.36 -24.69
N GLU A 80 -4.26 -8.84 -25.28
CA GLU A 80 -3.79 -7.46 -25.05
C GLU A 80 -4.91 -6.44 -25.29
N ALA A 81 -5.70 -6.63 -26.36
CA ALA A 81 -6.81 -5.74 -26.69
C ALA A 81 -7.90 -5.75 -25.61
N ALA A 82 -8.22 -6.90 -25.04
CA ALA A 82 -9.19 -7.02 -23.95
C ALA A 82 -8.70 -6.35 -22.69
N PHE A 83 -7.44 -6.56 -22.27
CA PHE A 83 -6.85 -5.88 -21.12
C PHE A 83 -6.80 -4.36 -21.33
N ARG A 84 -6.36 -3.91 -22.52
CA ARG A 84 -6.35 -2.49 -22.86
C ARG A 84 -7.75 -1.86 -22.76
N SER A 85 -8.77 -2.53 -23.29
CA SER A 85 -10.14 -2.05 -23.22
C SER A 85 -10.67 -1.99 -21.79
N LYS A 86 -10.30 -2.97 -20.94
CA LYS A 86 -10.63 -2.97 -19.52
C LYS A 86 -10.01 -1.77 -18.81
N PHE A 87 -8.71 -1.54 -19.00
CA PHE A 87 -8.01 -0.45 -18.32
C PHE A 87 -8.37 0.93 -18.89
N GLU A 88 -8.72 1.04 -20.18
CA GLU A 88 -9.29 2.27 -20.76
C GLU A 88 -10.57 2.68 -20.05
N ARG A 89 -11.50 1.75 -19.78
CA ARG A 89 -12.71 2.04 -19.00
C ARG A 89 -12.38 2.53 -17.59
N ILE A 90 -11.45 1.84 -16.90
CA ILE A 90 -11.01 2.26 -15.56
C ILE A 90 -10.47 3.70 -15.59
N ALA A 91 -9.61 4.03 -16.55
CA ALA A 91 -9.03 5.35 -16.66
C ALA A 91 -10.08 6.43 -17.02
N GLU A 92 -11.00 6.10 -17.92
CA GLU A 92 -12.10 6.99 -18.29
C GLU A 92 -13.02 7.29 -17.11
N ASP A 93 -13.46 6.25 -16.39
CA ASP A 93 -14.28 6.39 -15.18
C ASP A 93 -13.57 7.24 -14.12
N CYS A 94 -12.28 6.99 -13.88
CA CYS A 94 -11.49 7.79 -12.93
C CYS A 94 -11.41 9.27 -13.37
N LYS A 95 -11.13 9.53 -14.63
CA LYS A 95 -11.02 10.90 -15.17
C LYS A 95 -12.34 11.66 -15.08
N VAL A 96 -13.44 11.03 -15.50
CA VAL A 96 -14.78 11.63 -15.46
C VAL A 96 -15.23 11.87 -14.02
N SER A 97 -14.86 10.99 -13.10
CA SER A 97 -15.11 11.13 -11.66
C SER A 97 -14.26 12.20 -10.98
N GLY A 98 -13.33 12.84 -11.68
CA GLY A 98 -12.50 13.93 -11.14
C GLY A 98 -11.21 13.48 -10.45
N PHE A 99 -10.85 12.19 -10.51
CA PHE A 99 -9.53 11.73 -10.05
C PHE A 99 -8.43 12.15 -11.02
N ASN A 100 -7.23 12.34 -10.50
CA ASN A 100 -6.06 12.73 -11.29
C ASN A 100 -4.89 11.72 -11.20
N THR A 101 -5.02 10.70 -10.35
CA THR A 101 -3.98 9.71 -10.11
C THR A 101 -4.60 8.32 -9.90
N ILE A 102 -4.11 7.33 -10.65
CA ILE A 102 -4.42 5.92 -10.42
C ILE A 102 -3.26 5.27 -9.68
N ILE A 103 -3.56 4.56 -8.60
CA ILE A 103 -2.59 3.76 -7.85
C ILE A 103 -2.90 2.29 -8.15
N ALA A 104 -2.20 1.71 -9.14
CA ALA A 104 -2.48 0.37 -9.66
C ALA A 104 -1.58 -0.68 -9.00
N GLN A 105 -2.17 -1.77 -8.50
CA GLN A 105 -1.44 -2.85 -7.84
C GLN A 105 -0.76 -3.77 -8.86
N VAL A 106 0.52 -3.54 -9.11
CA VAL A 106 1.27 -4.19 -10.19
C VAL A 106 2.16 -5.34 -9.73
N ARG A 107 2.39 -5.46 -8.41
CA ARG A 107 3.15 -6.57 -7.79
C ARG A 107 2.50 -7.02 -6.49
N PRO A 108 1.41 -7.80 -6.56
CA PRO A 108 0.67 -8.25 -5.37
C PRO A 108 1.29 -9.45 -4.65
N PHE A 109 2.04 -10.37 -5.33
CA PHE A 109 2.42 -11.68 -4.79
C PHE A 109 3.83 -12.15 -5.16
N CYS A 110 4.84 -11.30 -5.10
CA CYS A 110 6.19 -11.63 -5.58
C CYS A 110 6.17 -12.13 -7.04
N ASP A 111 5.26 -11.58 -7.83
CA ASP A 111 5.06 -11.75 -9.25
C ASP A 111 4.80 -10.39 -9.91
N ALA A 112 4.72 -10.29 -11.22
CA ALA A 112 4.65 -9.01 -11.89
C ALA A 112 3.55 -8.95 -12.96
N LEU A 113 2.76 -7.86 -12.98
CA LEU A 113 1.87 -7.48 -14.08
C LEU A 113 2.64 -6.75 -15.20
N TYR A 114 3.95 -6.93 -15.26
CA TYR A 114 4.85 -6.32 -16.23
C TYR A 114 5.96 -7.28 -16.64
N SER A 115 6.68 -6.96 -17.70
CA SER A 115 7.82 -7.75 -18.14
C SER A 115 8.99 -7.58 -17.18
N SER A 116 9.16 -8.53 -16.27
CA SER A 116 10.21 -8.52 -15.26
C SER A 116 11.30 -9.55 -15.56
N LYS A 117 12.54 -9.22 -15.17
CA LYS A 117 13.68 -10.14 -15.17
C LYS A 117 13.85 -10.84 -13.81
N LEU A 118 13.13 -10.34 -12.78
CA LEU A 118 13.27 -10.76 -11.40
C LEU A 118 12.07 -11.60 -10.92
N PHE A 119 10.88 -11.33 -11.48
CA PHE A 119 9.64 -11.93 -11.02
C PHE A 119 8.92 -12.66 -12.16
N PRO A 120 8.24 -13.78 -11.88
CA PRO A 120 7.39 -14.45 -12.86
C PRO A 120 6.20 -13.57 -13.26
N ALA A 121 5.61 -13.84 -14.43
CA ALA A 121 4.36 -13.22 -14.82
C ALA A 121 3.27 -13.54 -13.79
N SER A 122 2.45 -12.52 -13.44
CA SER A 122 1.43 -12.67 -12.42
C SER A 122 0.28 -13.58 -12.87
N HIS A 123 -0.19 -14.43 -11.95
CA HIS A 123 -1.41 -15.22 -12.13
C HIS A 123 -2.64 -14.35 -12.38
N VAL A 124 -2.64 -13.12 -11.91
CA VAL A 124 -3.73 -12.14 -12.09
C VAL A 124 -4.14 -12.00 -13.55
N LEU A 125 -3.20 -12.08 -14.49
CA LEU A 125 -3.50 -11.97 -15.92
C LEU A 125 -3.95 -13.28 -16.54
N SER A 126 -3.30 -14.39 -16.20
CA SER A 126 -3.50 -15.66 -16.87
C SER A 126 -4.34 -16.68 -16.09
N GLY A 127 -4.41 -16.53 -14.77
CA GLY A 127 -4.87 -17.52 -13.80
C GLY A 127 -3.77 -18.45 -13.29
N GLU A 128 -2.52 -18.33 -13.82
CA GLU A 128 -1.39 -19.21 -13.48
C GLU A 128 -0.09 -18.38 -13.37
N GLN A 129 0.56 -18.41 -12.21
CA GLN A 129 1.82 -17.68 -12.02
C GLN A 129 2.92 -18.24 -12.91
N GLY A 130 3.65 -17.35 -13.59
CA GLY A 130 4.71 -17.71 -14.53
C GLY A 130 4.23 -17.84 -15.98
N LYS A 131 2.93 -17.91 -16.23
CA LYS A 131 2.36 -17.99 -17.59
C LYS A 131 2.17 -16.60 -18.19
N SER A 132 3.07 -16.25 -19.09
CA SER A 132 2.97 -14.99 -19.86
C SER A 132 1.87 -15.07 -20.92
N LEU A 133 1.12 -13.97 -21.06
CA LEU A 133 0.14 -13.79 -22.15
C LEU A 133 0.73 -13.07 -23.37
N GLY A 134 2.04 -12.76 -23.35
CA GLY A 134 2.74 -12.14 -24.49
C GLY A 134 2.57 -10.62 -24.59
N TYR A 135 1.94 -9.97 -23.61
CA TYR A 135 1.86 -8.51 -23.51
C TYR A 135 2.32 -8.01 -22.14
N ASP A 136 2.55 -6.71 -22.04
CA ASP A 136 3.04 -6.01 -20.84
C ASP A 136 1.93 -5.09 -20.31
N ALA A 137 1.27 -5.53 -19.24
CA ALA A 137 0.11 -4.82 -18.70
C ALA A 137 0.48 -3.43 -18.14
N LEU A 138 1.63 -3.29 -17.45
CA LEU A 138 2.06 -1.98 -16.91
C LEU A 138 2.37 -0.99 -18.03
N ARG A 139 2.97 -1.45 -19.13
CA ARG A 139 3.20 -0.59 -20.30
C ARG A 139 1.89 -0.11 -20.92
N ILE A 140 0.87 -0.96 -20.95
CA ILE A 140 -0.47 -0.57 -21.40
C ILE A 140 -1.05 0.47 -20.43
N MET A 141 -0.97 0.24 -19.13
CA MET A 141 -1.47 1.15 -18.11
C MET A 141 -0.80 2.54 -18.21
N CYS A 142 0.52 2.60 -18.37
CA CYS A 142 1.24 3.86 -18.57
C CYS A 142 0.74 4.62 -19.83
N ALA A 143 0.57 3.91 -20.95
CA ALA A 143 0.10 4.53 -22.19
C ALA A 143 -1.34 5.06 -22.07
N VAL A 144 -2.22 4.32 -21.40
CA VAL A 144 -3.62 4.71 -21.16
C VAL A 144 -3.69 5.89 -20.21
N CYS A 145 -2.99 5.86 -19.06
CA CYS A 145 -2.99 6.99 -18.13
C CYS A 145 -2.51 8.28 -18.79
N ARG A 146 -1.44 8.21 -19.58
CA ARG A 146 -0.94 9.38 -20.36
C ARG A 146 -1.99 9.90 -21.34
N LYS A 147 -2.70 9.01 -22.05
CA LYS A 147 -3.78 9.40 -22.98
C LYS A 147 -4.91 10.15 -22.29
N HIS A 148 -5.24 9.80 -21.05
CA HIS A 148 -6.29 10.41 -20.26
C HIS A 148 -5.81 11.54 -19.33
N ASP A 149 -4.53 11.95 -19.44
CA ASP A 149 -3.92 12.94 -18.53
C ASP A 149 -4.13 12.58 -17.07
N LEU A 150 -3.76 11.33 -16.72
CA LEU A 150 -3.75 10.76 -15.38
C LEU A 150 -2.34 10.38 -14.97
N ARG A 151 -1.99 10.61 -13.72
CA ARG A 151 -0.76 10.06 -13.13
C ARG A 151 -0.96 8.59 -12.80
N LEU A 152 0.12 7.81 -12.87
CA LEU A 152 0.13 6.40 -12.52
C LEU A 152 1.18 6.12 -11.45
N HIS A 153 0.74 5.66 -10.28
CA HIS A 153 1.63 5.10 -9.28
C HIS A 153 1.56 3.57 -9.30
N ALA A 154 2.70 2.93 -9.33
CA ALA A 154 2.81 1.48 -9.26
C ALA A 154 2.73 1.03 -7.79
N TRP A 155 1.63 0.40 -7.40
CA TRP A 155 1.50 -0.17 -6.06
C TRP A 155 2.13 -1.55 -5.99
N VAL A 156 3.00 -1.74 -5.01
CA VAL A 156 3.77 -2.94 -4.75
C VAL A 156 3.55 -3.39 -3.31
N ASN A 157 3.18 -4.66 -3.10
CA ASN A 157 3.27 -5.30 -1.80
C ASN A 157 4.71 -5.76 -1.59
N PRO A 158 5.49 -5.17 -0.67
CA PRO A 158 6.93 -5.42 -0.64
C PRO A 158 7.27 -6.86 -0.26
N TYR A 159 6.60 -7.42 0.73
CA TYR A 159 6.99 -8.72 1.30
C TYR A 159 6.09 -9.88 0.91
N ARG A 160 4.90 -9.67 0.37
CA ARG A 160 3.93 -10.74 0.12
C ARG A 160 4.39 -11.67 -1.01
N VAL A 161 4.58 -12.95 -0.69
CA VAL A 161 4.80 -14.03 -1.68
C VAL A 161 3.49 -14.76 -1.95
N SER A 162 2.76 -15.12 -0.88
CA SER A 162 1.40 -15.68 -0.98
C SER A 162 0.58 -15.30 0.26
N ILE A 163 -0.75 -15.40 0.13
CA ILE A 163 -1.68 -15.27 1.26
C ILE A 163 -2.78 -16.32 1.11
N ASN A 164 -3.04 -17.08 2.18
CA ASN A 164 -3.93 -18.24 2.15
C ASN A 164 -3.49 -19.19 1.02
N GLN A 165 -4.31 -19.37 0.01
CA GLN A 165 -4.01 -20.20 -1.16
C GLN A 165 -3.86 -19.38 -2.44
N THR A 166 -3.49 -18.10 -2.30
CA THR A 166 -3.32 -17.21 -3.45
C THR A 166 -1.85 -16.74 -3.55
N PRO A 167 -1.16 -16.93 -4.69
CA PRO A 167 -1.61 -17.75 -5.84
C PRO A 167 -1.70 -19.23 -5.48
N ALA A 168 -2.57 -19.98 -6.16
CA ALA A 168 -2.81 -21.40 -5.88
C ALA A 168 -1.55 -22.27 -6.00
N CYS A 169 -0.64 -21.89 -6.89
CA CYS A 169 0.69 -22.49 -7.05
C CYS A 169 1.71 -21.40 -7.34
N LEU A 170 2.86 -21.47 -6.72
CA LEU A 170 4.01 -20.63 -7.07
C LEU A 170 4.70 -21.21 -8.31
N SER A 171 5.10 -20.33 -9.23
CA SER A 171 5.90 -20.70 -10.40
C SER A 171 7.28 -21.19 -9.99
N GLU A 172 7.85 -22.12 -10.76
CA GLU A 172 9.24 -22.55 -10.59
C GLU A 172 10.24 -21.38 -10.67
N ASN A 173 9.88 -20.30 -11.39
CA ASN A 173 10.70 -19.10 -11.50
C ASN A 173 10.39 -18.06 -10.39
N ASN A 174 9.55 -18.37 -9.40
CA ASN A 174 9.33 -17.47 -8.28
C ASN A 174 10.62 -17.40 -7.43
N PRO A 175 11.10 -16.19 -7.06
CA PRO A 175 12.34 -16.04 -6.27
C PRO A 175 12.37 -16.89 -5.00
N TYR A 176 11.25 -16.99 -4.28
CA TYR A 176 11.15 -17.84 -3.08
C TYR A 176 11.30 -19.34 -3.41
N VAL A 177 10.74 -19.80 -4.52
CA VAL A 177 10.88 -21.21 -4.94
C VAL A 177 12.33 -21.51 -5.33
N GLN A 178 13.02 -20.55 -5.95
CA GLN A 178 14.43 -20.67 -6.33
C GLN A 178 15.40 -20.61 -5.13
N ASP A 179 15.11 -19.78 -4.14
CA ASP A 179 15.87 -19.66 -2.89
C ASP A 179 14.90 -19.50 -1.70
N PRO A 180 14.47 -20.60 -1.06
CA PRO A 180 13.55 -20.53 0.09
C PRO A 180 14.07 -19.74 1.29
N GLN A 181 15.37 -19.43 1.34
CA GLN A 181 15.95 -18.57 2.37
C GLN A 181 15.54 -17.09 2.22
N LEU A 182 14.93 -16.73 1.08
CA LEU A 182 14.38 -15.39 0.88
C LEU A 182 13.11 -15.11 1.69
N GLY A 183 12.44 -16.15 2.20
CA GLY A 183 11.14 -15.95 2.82
C GLY A 183 10.93 -16.76 4.08
N ILE A 184 9.80 -16.49 4.72
CA ILE A 184 9.34 -17.14 5.94
C ILE A 184 7.91 -17.62 5.70
N GLU A 185 7.66 -18.90 5.99
CA GLU A 185 6.32 -19.47 5.97
C GLU A 185 5.56 -19.08 7.25
N THR A 186 4.32 -18.68 7.09
CA THR A 186 3.41 -18.29 8.16
C THR A 186 2.11 -19.10 8.06
N GLU A 187 1.24 -19.05 9.05
CA GLU A 187 -0.08 -19.69 8.97
C GLU A 187 -0.95 -19.12 7.84
N SER A 188 -0.79 -17.83 7.56
CA SER A 188 -1.56 -17.12 6.53
C SER A 188 -0.94 -17.15 5.13
N GLY A 189 0.30 -17.65 4.98
CA GLY A 189 0.99 -17.68 3.68
C GLY A 189 2.50 -17.53 3.82
N ILE A 190 3.13 -16.98 2.78
CA ILE A 190 4.58 -16.80 2.71
C ILE A 190 4.91 -15.32 2.54
N ILE A 191 5.87 -14.84 3.30
CA ILE A 191 6.42 -13.50 3.16
C ILE A 191 7.92 -13.56 2.86
N LEU A 192 8.45 -12.58 2.14
CA LEU A 192 9.90 -12.35 2.10
C LEU A 192 10.38 -11.96 3.50
N ASP A 193 11.55 -12.44 3.91
CA ASP A 193 12.11 -12.13 5.22
C ASP A 193 12.49 -10.66 5.34
N PRO A 194 11.80 -9.86 6.21
CA PRO A 194 12.07 -8.43 6.35
C PRO A 194 13.49 -8.14 6.87
N SER A 195 14.12 -9.08 7.57
CA SER A 195 15.49 -8.97 8.06
C SER A 195 16.54 -9.39 7.04
N GLY A 196 16.13 -10.14 6.01
CA GLY A 196 17.02 -10.73 5.02
C GLY A 196 17.61 -9.70 4.05
N GLU A 197 18.94 -9.62 3.95
CA GLU A 197 19.61 -8.73 3.00
C GLU A 197 19.24 -9.05 1.55
N LYS A 198 19.22 -10.35 1.18
CA LYS A 198 18.84 -10.77 -0.17
C LYS A 198 17.38 -10.43 -0.51
N ALA A 199 16.46 -10.63 0.43
CA ALA A 199 15.05 -10.30 0.26
C ALA A 199 14.88 -8.79 0.07
N ARG A 200 15.54 -7.99 0.90
CA ARG A 200 15.57 -6.52 0.77
C ARG A 200 16.13 -6.08 -0.58
N GLN A 201 17.26 -6.65 -1.02
CA GLN A 201 17.86 -6.33 -2.31
C GLN A 201 16.93 -6.68 -3.47
N LEU A 202 16.26 -7.83 -3.42
CA LEU A 202 15.26 -8.24 -4.43
C LEU A 202 14.10 -7.20 -4.53
N ILE A 203 13.63 -6.72 -3.38
CA ILE A 203 12.55 -5.71 -3.36
C ILE A 203 13.03 -4.39 -3.98
N VAL A 204 14.22 -3.92 -3.59
CA VAL A 204 14.83 -2.69 -4.11
C VAL A 204 15.08 -2.79 -5.61
N ASP A 205 15.63 -3.91 -6.08
CA ASP A 205 15.89 -4.15 -7.50
C ASP A 205 14.60 -4.22 -8.32
N GLY A 206 13.54 -4.81 -7.75
CA GLY A 206 12.23 -4.85 -8.38
C GLY A 206 11.57 -3.47 -8.52
N VAL A 207 11.72 -2.61 -7.51
CA VAL A 207 11.25 -1.21 -7.62
C VAL A 207 12.08 -0.43 -8.63
N ARG A 208 13.41 -0.60 -8.62
CA ARG A 208 14.28 0.01 -9.63
C ARG A 208 13.92 -0.43 -11.04
N GLU A 209 13.64 -1.72 -11.25
CA GLU A 209 13.18 -2.24 -12.54
C GLU A 209 11.92 -1.54 -13.04
N ILE A 210 10.95 -1.26 -12.16
CA ILE A 210 9.74 -0.52 -12.51
C ILE A 210 10.09 0.91 -12.96
N VAL A 211 10.80 1.68 -12.15
CA VAL A 211 11.03 3.10 -12.43
C VAL A 211 11.99 3.34 -13.60
N GLU A 212 12.91 2.40 -13.87
CA GLU A 212 13.83 2.48 -15.03
C GLU A 212 13.15 2.15 -16.36
N ASN A 213 12.15 1.24 -16.35
CA ASN A 213 11.62 0.68 -17.60
C ASN A 213 10.21 1.18 -17.94
N TYR A 214 9.52 1.86 -17.00
CA TYR A 214 8.14 2.29 -17.18
C TYR A 214 7.94 3.77 -16.85
N GLU A 215 7.01 4.39 -17.55
CA GLU A 215 6.65 5.80 -17.38
C GLU A 215 5.65 5.98 -16.23
N VAL A 216 5.97 5.41 -15.06
CA VAL A 216 5.20 5.65 -13.85
C VAL A 216 5.60 6.98 -13.21
N ASP A 217 4.65 7.67 -12.58
CA ASP A 217 4.88 8.93 -11.86
C ASP A 217 5.33 8.67 -10.42
N GLY A 218 5.04 7.47 -9.91
CA GLY A 218 5.45 7.07 -8.58
C GLY A 218 5.38 5.57 -8.33
N VAL A 219 5.87 5.19 -7.15
CA VAL A 219 5.72 3.85 -6.57
C VAL A 219 5.11 4.00 -5.20
N GLN A 220 4.21 3.11 -4.81
CA GLN A 220 3.62 3.09 -3.49
C GLN A 220 3.77 1.72 -2.84
N PHE A 221 4.11 1.70 -1.55
CA PHE A 221 3.96 0.55 -0.68
C PHE A 221 2.71 0.71 0.19
N ASP A 222 2.08 -0.40 0.55
CA ASP A 222 1.00 -0.45 1.53
C ASP A 222 1.52 -0.64 2.96
N ASP A 223 0.68 -1.12 3.87
CA ASP A 223 0.95 -1.31 5.30
C ASP A 223 1.46 -2.71 5.66
N TYR A 224 1.58 -3.62 4.69
CA TYR A 224 1.98 -5.01 4.97
C TYR A 224 3.49 -5.15 5.11
N PHE A 225 4.04 -4.76 6.30
CA PHE A 225 5.45 -4.92 6.65
C PHE A 225 5.69 -6.23 7.43
N TYR A 226 5.61 -6.20 8.76
CA TYR A 226 5.63 -7.41 9.56
C TYR A 226 4.21 -7.90 9.82
N PRO A 227 3.96 -9.22 9.85
CA PRO A 227 2.68 -9.76 10.34
C PRO A 227 2.54 -9.53 11.85
N THR A 228 1.29 -9.37 12.32
CA THR A 228 1.01 -9.00 13.72
C THR A 228 1.00 -10.18 14.70
N ASP A 229 0.73 -11.38 14.21
CA ASP A 229 0.37 -12.55 15.01
C ASP A 229 1.51 -13.57 15.22
N ILE A 230 2.76 -13.17 14.94
CA ILE A 230 3.89 -14.11 14.98
C ILE A 230 5.01 -13.60 15.89
N GLU A 231 4.94 -13.98 17.16
CA GLU A 231 5.90 -13.56 18.19
C GLU A 231 7.34 -13.94 17.87
N ASN A 232 7.56 -15.14 17.30
CA ASN A 232 8.88 -15.71 17.05
C ASN A 232 9.26 -15.85 15.57
N LEU A 233 8.62 -15.09 14.69
CA LEU A 233 8.77 -15.18 13.24
C LEU A 233 10.24 -15.20 12.77
N ASP A 234 11.06 -14.34 13.34
CA ASP A 234 12.44 -14.05 12.97
C ASP A 234 13.41 -14.25 14.16
N ALA A 235 13.05 -15.13 15.11
CA ALA A 235 13.85 -15.35 16.32
C ALA A 235 15.29 -15.79 16.02
N ALA A 236 15.48 -16.67 15.03
CA ALA A 236 16.80 -17.13 14.64
C ALA A 236 17.64 -16.01 14.00
N GLN A 237 17.02 -15.18 13.17
CA GLN A 237 17.65 -14.03 12.54
C GLN A 237 18.02 -12.96 13.56
N TYR A 238 17.11 -12.68 14.51
CA TYR A 238 17.40 -11.77 15.60
C TYR A 238 18.54 -12.27 16.49
N GLN A 239 18.57 -13.56 16.82
CA GLN A 239 19.67 -14.14 17.60
C GLN A 239 21.00 -14.02 16.86
N ALA A 240 21.03 -14.34 15.56
CA ALA A 240 22.22 -14.17 14.74
C ALA A 240 22.69 -12.70 14.69
N TYR A 241 21.77 -11.74 14.61
CA TYR A 241 22.08 -10.32 14.75
C TYR A 241 22.69 -10.02 16.12
N ALA A 242 22.06 -10.44 17.21
CA ALA A 242 22.52 -10.16 18.56
C ALA A 242 23.93 -10.73 18.82
N ASP A 243 24.21 -11.93 18.35
CA ASP A 243 25.53 -12.58 18.45
C ASP A 243 26.61 -11.88 17.61
N SER A 244 26.20 -11.16 16.54
CA SER A 244 27.11 -10.40 15.67
C SER A 244 27.59 -9.07 16.27
N VAL A 245 26.87 -8.56 17.27
CA VAL A 245 27.22 -7.28 17.92
C VAL A 245 28.44 -7.47 18.81
N THR A 246 29.56 -6.88 18.40
CA THR A 246 30.85 -7.00 19.09
C THR A 246 31.16 -5.87 20.07
N ALA A 247 30.36 -4.82 20.07
CA ALA A 247 30.52 -3.65 20.96
C ALA A 247 29.16 -3.07 21.35
N GLY A 248 28.95 -2.84 22.63
CA GLY A 248 27.68 -2.38 23.18
C GLY A 248 26.65 -3.49 23.32
N GLU A 249 25.42 -3.10 23.62
CA GLU A 249 24.28 -4.01 23.70
C GLU A 249 23.55 -4.06 22.36
N PRO A 250 23.05 -5.24 21.93
CA PRO A 250 22.24 -5.35 20.72
C PRO A 250 20.92 -4.55 20.89
N MET A 251 20.36 -4.06 19.78
CA MET A 251 19.02 -3.48 19.80
C MET A 251 18.00 -4.49 20.31
N GLY A 252 17.01 -4.05 21.10
CA GLY A 252 15.88 -4.91 21.41
C GLY A 252 15.09 -5.29 20.14
N LEU A 253 14.40 -6.45 20.18
CA LEU A 253 13.72 -7.04 19.02
C LEU A 253 12.84 -6.04 18.25
N ALA A 254 11.99 -5.28 18.94
CA ALA A 254 11.11 -4.31 18.28
C ALA A 254 11.89 -3.19 17.55
N ALA A 255 12.99 -2.72 18.16
CA ALA A 255 13.83 -1.70 17.53
C ALA A 255 14.58 -2.26 16.30
N TRP A 256 15.04 -3.51 16.39
CA TRP A 256 15.70 -4.19 15.29
C TRP A 256 14.74 -4.44 14.11
N ARG A 257 13.50 -4.89 14.37
CA ARG A 257 12.48 -5.05 13.32
C ARG A 257 12.17 -3.73 12.63
N ARG A 258 11.95 -2.64 13.40
CA ARG A 258 11.78 -1.29 12.83
C ARG A 258 12.99 -0.84 12.00
N ALA A 259 14.21 -1.13 12.47
CA ALA A 259 15.41 -0.79 11.71
C ALA A 259 15.49 -1.53 10.37
N ASN A 260 15.05 -2.78 10.28
CA ASN A 260 14.99 -3.54 9.02
C ASN A 260 13.99 -2.93 8.03
N VAL A 261 12.79 -2.55 8.50
CA VAL A 261 11.81 -1.86 7.65
C VAL A 261 12.35 -0.50 7.19
N ASN A 262 12.89 0.30 8.11
CA ASN A 262 13.49 1.60 7.79
C ASN A 262 14.63 1.49 6.77
N LEU A 263 15.44 0.45 6.88
CA LEU A 263 16.53 0.20 5.94
C LEU A 263 16.00 -0.13 4.53
N LEU A 264 14.94 -0.96 4.42
CA LEU A 264 14.30 -1.21 3.13
C LEU A 264 13.79 0.10 2.53
N LEU A 265 13.01 0.87 3.28
CA LEU A 265 12.37 2.09 2.76
C LEU A 265 13.40 3.13 2.30
N SER A 266 14.47 3.32 3.08
CA SER A 266 15.54 4.25 2.68
C SER A 266 16.27 3.80 1.42
N GLN A 267 16.49 2.50 1.24
CA GLN A 267 17.11 1.96 0.02
C GLN A 267 16.18 2.08 -1.20
N VAL A 268 14.88 1.84 -1.02
CA VAL A 268 13.86 2.04 -2.07
C VAL A 268 13.78 3.50 -2.47
N TYR A 269 13.68 4.42 -1.50
CA TYR A 269 13.68 5.85 -1.74
C TYR A 269 14.88 6.28 -2.61
N LEU A 270 16.08 5.86 -2.20
CA LEU A 270 17.30 6.16 -2.96
C LEU A 270 17.31 5.52 -4.35
N ALA A 271 16.79 4.31 -4.51
CA ALA A 271 16.71 3.64 -5.80
C ALA A 271 15.77 4.37 -6.77
N VAL A 272 14.59 4.78 -6.29
CA VAL A 272 13.63 5.57 -7.07
C VAL A 272 14.25 6.87 -7.56
N HIS A 273 14.80 7.67 -6.65
CA HIS A 273 15.32 8.99 -7.01
C HIS A 273 16.60 8.96 -7.84
N ARG A 274 17.43 7.91 -7.72
CA ARG A 274 18.60 7.72 -8.60
C ARG A 274 18.20 7.31 -10.01
N ALA A 275 17.18 6.47 -10.13
CA ALA A 275 16.71 5.99 -11.43
C ALA A 275 15.84 7.03 -12.15
N LYS A 276 14.96 7.71 -11.42
CA LYS A 276 13.98 8.68 -11.96
C LYS A 276 13.73 9.80 -10.96
N PRO A 277 14.52 10.88 -10.95
CA PRO A 277 14.46 11.94 -9.93
C PRO A 277 13.10 12.60 -9.73
N GLN A 278 12.25 12.61 -10.77
CA GLN A 278 10.89 13.17 -10.72
C GLN A 278 9.83 12.20 -10.21
N ALA A 279 10.10 10.88 -10.18
CA ALA A 279 9.18 9.92 -9.62
C ALA A 279 9.12 10.03 -8.11
N VAL A 280 7.95 9.76 -7.52
CA VAL A 280 7.74 9.80 -6.08
C VAL A 280 7.67 8.39 -5.50
N PHE A 281 8.13 8.25 -4.27
CA PHE A 281 7.92 7.06 -3.47
C PHE A 281 6.99 7.37 -2.29
N GLY A 282 5.88 6.65 -2.18
CA GLY A 282 4.90 6.82 -1.12
C GLY A 282 4.64 5.57 -0.32
N ILE A 283 4.10 5.76 0.87
CA ILE A 283 3.72 4.69 1.79
C ILE A 283 2.29 4.94 2.27
N SER A 284 1.48 3.88 2.29
CA SER A 284 0.11 3.91 2.81
C SER A 284 0.01 3.05 4.07
N PRO A 285 0.36 3.60 5.25
CA PRO A 285 0.32 2.87 6.52
C PRO A 285 -1.08 2.79 7.10
N GLN A 286 -1.25 2.05 8.21
CA GLN A 286 -2.50 2.00 8.98
C GLN A 286 -2.93 3.38 9.44
N GLY A 287 -4.24 3.67 9.34
CA GLY A 287 -4.80 4.97 9.75
C GLY A 287 -4.71 5.24 11.24
N ASN A 288 -4.77 4.20 12.08
CA ASN A 288 -4.51 4.33 13.50
C ASN A 288 -3.00 4.25 13.78
N LEU A 289 -2.42 5.32 14.34
CA LEU A 289 -0.99 5.41 14.62
C LEU A 289 -0.47 4.25 15.48
N ILE A 290 -1.25 3.81 16.49
CA ILE A 290 -0.85 2.74 17.40
C ILE A 290 -0.69 1.41 16.67
N ASN A 291 -1.56 1.10 15.71
CA ASN A 291 -1.49 -0.15 14.95
C ASN A 291 -0.17 -0.28 14.16
N ASN A 292 0.43 0.84 13.75
CA ASN A 292 1.71 0.83 13.04
C ASN A 292 2.87 0.33 13.91
N GLU A 293 2.79 0.49 15.23
CA GLU A 293 3.81 -0.03 16.15
C GLU A 293 3.84 -1.57 16.15
N GLU A 294 2.67 -2.22 16.03
CA GLU A 294 2.54 -3.68 15.94
C GLU A 294 3.09 -4.24 14.63
N LEU A 295 3.05 -3.43 13.56
CA LEU A 295 3.63 -3.76 12.25
C LEU A 295 5.11 -3.38 12.14
N TYR A 296 5.70 -2.86 13.23
CA TYR A 296 7.06 -2.30 13.24
C TYR A 296 7.30 -1.22 12.20
N ALA A 297 6.24 -0.50 11.84
CA ALA A 297 6.23 0.63 10.93
C ALA A 297 6.52 1.92 11.70
N ASP A 298 7.71 2.49 11.49
CA ASP A 298 8.19 3.71 12.19
C ASP A 298 7.69 4.97 11.49
N VAL A 299 6.36 5.10 11.39
CA VAL A 299 5.68 6.15 10.62
C VAL A 299 6.05 7.57 11.07
N VAL A 300 6.34 7.76 12.35
CA VAL A 300 6.80 9.04 12.87
C VAL A 300 8.13 9.43 12.24
N SER A 301 9.11 8.52 12.22
CA SER A 301 10.38 8.76 11.55
C SER A 301 10.24 9.00 10.05
N TRP A 302 9.29 8.33 9.38
CA TRP A 302 9.05 8.51 7.95
C TRP A 302 8.43 9.87 7.61
N CYS A 303 7.63 10.42 8.53
CA CYS A 303 7.09 11.77 8.42
C CYS A 303 8.16 12.83 8.71
N GLU A 304 8.91 12.68 9.81
CA GLU A 304 9.79 13.72 10.36
C GLU A 304 11.16 13.80 9.68
N LYS A 305 11.58 12.74 8.96
CA LYS A 305 12.92 12.63 8.38
C LYS A 305 12.85 12.41 6.87
N ARG A 306 13.73 13.07 6.14
CA ARG A 306 13.94 12.84 4.70
C ARG A 306 14.56 11.46 4.46
N GLY A 307 14.28 10.88 3.29
CA GLY A 307 14.96 9.68 2.81
C GLY A 307 14.19 8.38 3.05
N PHE A 308 12.92 8.46 3.46
CA PHE A 308 12.03 7.30 3.59
C PHE A 308 10.87 7.33 2.57
N ALA A 309 10.25 8.49 2.39
CA ALA A 309 9.12 8.66 1.48
C ALA A 309 9.00 10.12 1.01
N ASP A 310 8.34 10.35 -0.13
CA ASP A 310 7.90 11.65 -0.61
C ASP A 310 6.49 11.99 -0.14
N TYR A 311 5.70 10.96 0.18
CA TYR A 311 4.39 11.15 0.78
C TYR A 311 4.00 9.98 1.68
N ILE A 312 3.18 10.29 2.67
CA ILE A 312 2.51 9.31 3.54
C ILE A 312 1.01 9.46 3.31
N CYS A 313 0.31 8.34 3.14
CA CYS A 313 -1.13 8.27 2.91
C CYS A 313 -1.78 7.28 3.88
N PRO A 314 -1.97 7.65 5.18
CA PRO A 314 -2.60 6.76 6.15
C PRO A 314 -3.99 6.34 5.71
N GLN A 315 -4.31 5.06 5.88
CA GLN A 315 -5.59 4.44 5.58
C GLN A 315 -6.59 4.76 6.70
N ILE A 316 -7.09 6.00 6.74
CA ILE A 316 -8.06 6.44 7.76
C ILE A 316 -9.45 5.93 7.35
N TYR A 317 -9.63 4.61 7.45
CA TYR A 317 -10.85 3.91 7.05
C TYR A 317 -11.89 3.88 8.17
N PHE A 318 -12.08 5.00 8.84
CA PHE A 318 -13.03 5.19 9.93
C PHE A 318 -14.06 6.23 9.54
N SER A 319 -15.34 5.95 9.79
CA SER A 319 -16.35 6.99 9.62
C SER A 319 -16.18 8.10 10.67
N PRO A 320 -16.69 9.32 10.44
CA PRO A 320 -16.71 10.37 11.47
C PRO A 320 -17.42 9.95 12.76
N ASP A 321 -18.41 9.05 12.66
CA ASP A 321 -19.24 8.57 13.77
C ASP A 321 -18.72 7.24 14.37
N ASN A 322 -17.53 6.76 13.98
CA ASN A 322 -16.98 5.50 14.52
C ASN A 322 -16.77 5.61 16.03
N PRO A 323 -17.40 4.73 16.84
CA PRO A 323 -17.39 4.86 18.31
C PRO A 323 -16.04 4.53 18.96
N ALA A 324 -15.16 3.80 18.26
CA ALA A 324 -13.85 3.43 18.76
C ALA A 324 -12.80 4.51 18.46
N LYS A 325 -12.82 5.04 17.24
CA LYS A 325 -11.94 6.13 16.77
C LYS A 325 -12.55 6.79 15.55
N GLY A 326 -13.01 8.03 15.69
CA GLY A 326 -13.60 8.79 14.59
C GLY A 326 -12.55 9.24 13.57
N PHE A 327 -13.00 9.48 12.34
CA PHE A 327 -12.14 9.95 11.24
C PHE A 327 -11.32 11.19 11.61
N GLU A 328 -11.97 12.22 12.16
CA GLU A 328 -11.31 13.49 12.49
C GLU A 328 -10.29 13.30 13.64
N GLU A 329 -10.60 12.48 14.65
CA GLU A 329 -9.67 12.16 15.73
C GLU A 329 -8.39 11.51 15.19
N ALA A 330 -8.54 10.50 14.32
CA ALA A 330 -7.39 9.84 13.71
C ALA A 330 -6.58 10.80 12.84
N LEU A 331 -7.26 11.64 12.06
CA LEU A 331 -6.62 12.64 11.20
C LEU A 331 -5.84 13.68 12.00
N ASP A 332 -6.36 14.13 13.14
CA ASP A 332 -5.70 15.11 14.00
C ASP A 332 -4.38 14.58 14.57
N GLU A 333 -4.30 13.27 14.86
CA GLU A 333 -3.04 12.64 15.26
C GLU A 333 -1.99 12.69 14.14
N TRP A 334 -2.39 12.44 12.88
CA TRP A 334 -1.48 12.55 11.72
C TRP A 334 -1.09 14.01 11.43
N GLU A 335 -2.00 14.96 11.56
CA GLU A 335 -1.71 16.38 11.40
C GLU A 335 -0.78 16.92 12.50
N ALA A 336 -0.79 16.31 13.69
CA ALA A 336 0.09 16.71 14.79
C ALA A 336 1.56 16.32 14.55
N LEU A 337 1.84 15.35 13.65
CA LEU A 337 3.22 14.96 13.34
C LEU A 337 3.94 16.10 12.59
N ASP A 338 5.22 16.28 12.89
CA ASP A 338 6.07 17.17 12.11
C ASP A 338 6.39 16.52 10.75
N LEU A 339 6.06 17.20 9.67
CA LEU A 339 6.41 16.73 8.33
C LEU A 339 7.73 17.36 7.90
N SER A 340 8.68 16.51 7.51
CA SER A 340 9.92 16.98 6.88
C SER A 340 9.62 17.68 5.56
N ASP A 341 10.41 18.68 5.20
CA ASP A 341 10.29 19.33 3.91
C ASP A 341 10.32 18.29 2.78
N GLY A 342 9.35 18.34 1.86
CA GLY A 342 9.23 17.44 0.74
C GLY A 342 8.37 16.19 1.02
N VAL A 343 8.01 15.89 2.28
CA VAL A 343 7.03 14.85 2.62
C VAL A 343 5.63 15.45 2.62
N ARG A 344 4.70 14.84 1.90
CA ARG A 344 3.29 15.25 1.84
C ARG A 344 2.41 14.29 2.58
N LEU A 345 1.37 14.83 3.23
CA LEU A 345 0.31 14.04 3.84
C LEU A 345 -0.89 13.99 2.90
N TYR A 346 -1.21 12.79 2.42
CA TYR A 346 -2.49 12.46 1.80
C TYR A 346 -3.30 11.61 2.77
N VAL A 347 -4.58 11.37 2.49
CA VAL A 347 -5.46 10.59 3.36
C VAL A 347 -6.19 9.52 2.55
N GLY A 348 -6.12 8.29 3.00
CA GLY A 348 -6.88 7.17 2.45
C GLY A 348 -8.32 7.18 2.95
N LEU A 349 -9.29 7.14 2.03
CA LEU A 349 -10.72 7.11 2.28
C LEU A 349 -11.31 5.74 1.91
N ALA A 350 -12.29 5.26 2.69
CA ALA A 350 -12.85 3.91 2.58
C ALA A 350 -14.11 3.86 1.71
N GLY A 351 -13.98 3.97 0.38
CA GLY A 351 -15.12 3.85 -0.52
C GLY A 351 -15.86 2.51 -0.41
N TYR A 352 -15.14 1.43 -0.16
CA TYR A 352 -15.70 0.07 -0.03
C TYR A 352 -16.63 -0.13 1.18
N LYS A 353 -16.56 0.76 2.17
CA LYS A 353 -17.43 0.72 3.36
C LYS A 353 -18.79 1.39 3.15
N ALA A 354 -18.96 2.12 2.05
CA ALA A 354 -20.21 2.83 1.77
C ALA A 354 -21.42 1.90 1.83
N GLY A 355 -22.42 2.25 2.66
CA GLY A 355 -23.64 1.46 2.86
C GLY A 355 -23.46 0.14 3.61
N SER A 356 -22.26 -0.21 4.11
CA SER A 356 -21.99 -1.46 4.83
C SER A 356 -22.31 -1.38 6.33
N GLU A 357 -22.28 -2.54 7.00
CA GLU A 357 -22.40 -2.65 8.48
C GLU A 357 -21.05 -2.44 9.19
N GLU A 358 -20.00 -2.09 8.47
CA GLU A 358 -18.68 -1.84 9.01
C GLU A 358 -18.67 -0.67 10.02
N ASP A 359 -17.61 -0.54 10.83
CA ASP A 359 -17.47 0.49 11.85
C ASP A 359 -18.68 0.59 12.79
N ALA A 360 -19.17 -0.57 13.28
CA ALA A 360 -20.36 -0.66 14.13
C ALA A 360 -21.65 -0.10 13.45
N GLY A 361 -21.74 -0.22 12.15
CA GLY A 361 -22.92 0.18 11.35
C GLY A 361 -22.99 1.67 11.07
N THR A 362 -21.93 2.43 11.27
CA THR A 362 -21.93 3.89 11.07
C THR A 362 -21.99 4.32 9.62
N TRP A 363 -21.78 3.41 8.68
CA TRP A 363 -21.96 3.60 7.23
C TRP A 363 -23.36 3.21 6.74
N LEU A 364 -24.09 2.39 7.53
CA LEU A 364 -25.39 1.86 7.12
C LEU A 364 -26.44 2.96 7.01
N GLY A 365 -27.08 3.05 5.84
CA GLY A 365 -28.13 4.05 5.58
C GLY A 365 -27.64 5.49 5.51
N LYS A 366 -26.32 5.72 5.52
CA LYS A 366 -25.69 7.03 5.25
C LYS A 366 -25.38 7.17 3.77
N THR A 367 -25.32 8.41 3.31
CA THR A 367 -25.03 8.75 1.91
C THR A 367 -24.09 9.94 1.77
N ASP A 368 -23.49 10.39 2.87
CA ASP A 368 -22.69 11.63 2.93
C ASP A 368 -21.44 11.51 3.82
N VAL A 369 -21.03 10.29 4.16
CA VAL A 369 -19.86 10.03 5.01
C VAL A 369 -18.60 10.53 4.33
N LEU A 370 -18.31 10.07 3.10
CA LEU A 370 -17.14 10.49 2.33
C LEU A 370 -17.14 11.99 1.98
N ALA A 371 -18.33 12.55 1.70
CA ALA A 371 -18.47 13.98 1.48
C ALA A 371 -18.18 14.79 2.76
N THR A 372 -18.55 14.27 3.93
CA THR A 372 -18.21 14.84 5.23
C THR A 372 -16.71 14.74 5.50
N GLU A 373 -16.10 13.57 5.27
CA GLU A 373 -14.64 13.38 5.37
C GLU A 373 -13.88 14.36 4.49
N LEU A 374 -14.29 14.51 3.22
CA LEU A 374 -13.68 15.49 2.31
C LEU A 374 -13.77 16.92 2.84
N ASN A 375 -14.92 17.31 3.44
CA ASN A 375 -15.08 18.61 4.05
C ASN A 375 -14.20 18.80 5.30
N ILE A 376 -13.93 17.74 6.05
CA ILE A 376 -12.95 17.74 7.15
C ILE A 376 -11.55 17.95 6.58
N LEU A 377 -11.14 17.16 5.56
CA LEU A 377 -9.82 17.29 4.94
C LEU A 377 -9.52 18.72 4.45
N ARG A 378 -10.51 19.38 3.85
CA ARG A 378 -10.37 20.76 3.34
C ARG A 378 -10.07 21.81 4.41
N LYS A 379 -10.34 21.50 5.68
CA LYS A 379 -10.05 22.39 6.82
C LYS A 379 -8.66 22.17 7.41
N LYS A 380 -7.96 21.10 7.02
CA LYS A 380 -6.64 20.74 7.54
C LYS A 380 -5.54 21.41 6.73
N ASN A 381 -4.49 21.84 7.40
CA ASN A 381 -3.43 22.64 6.77
C ASN A 381 -2.36 21.77 6.08
N LYS A 382 -2.04 20.61 6.66
CA LYS A 382 -0.98 19.73 6.16
C LYS A 382 -1.46 18.75 5.10
N VAL A 383 -2.77 18.48 5.03
CA VAL A 383 -3.34 17.55 4.05
C VAL A 383 -3.28 18.16 2.65
N LYS A 384 -2.69 17.41 1.71
CA LYS A 384 -2.48 17.81 0.30
C LYS A 384 -3.28 16.96 -0.69
N GLY A 385 -4.30 16.27 -0.20
CA GLY A 385 -5.18 15.46 -1.01
C GLY A 385 -5.58 14.14 -0.37
N PHE A 386 -6.20 13.28 -1.15
CA PHE A 386 -6.73 12.00 -0.70
C PHE A 386 -6.52 10.91 -1.75
N MET A 387 -6.71 9.66 -1.31
CA MET A 387 -6.80 8.47 -2.17
C MET A 387 -8.01 7.64 -1.75
N LEU A 388 -8.91 7.32 -2.68
CA LEU A 388 -10.10 6.50 -2.44
C LEU A 388 -9.79 5.01 -2.59
N TYR A 389 -10.09 4.20 -1.60
CA TYR A 389 -10.02 2.75 -1.70
C TYR A 389 -11.44 2.17 -1.80
N GLY A 390 -11.85 1.68 -2.95
CA GLY A 390 -11.11 1.50 -4.18
C GLY A 390 -12.04 1.71 -5.38
N TYR A 391 -11.51 1.48 -6.60
CA TYR A 391 -12.23 1.69 -7.85
C TYR A 391 -13.59 0.96 -7.93
N ALA A 392 -13.66 -0.27 -7.40
CA ALA A 392 -14.91 -1.04 -7.39
C ALA A 392 -16.09 -0.28 -6.77
N SER A 393 -15.84 0.59 -5.78
CA SER A 393 -16.90 1.35 -5.11
C SER A 393 -17.63 2.35 -6.03
N LEU A 394 -17.02 2.72 -7.16
CA LEU A 394 -17.67 3.59 -8.16
C LEU A 394 -18.83 2.89 -8.87
N HIS A 395 -18.86 1.56 -8.84
CA HIS A 395 -19.82 0.71 -9.55
C HIS A 395 -20.63 -0.21 -8.63
N ASP A 396 -20.40 -0.12 -7.33
CA ASP A 396 -21.13 -0.92 -6.34
C ASP A 396 -22.51 -0.29 -6.11
N GLU A 397 -23.58 -1.06 -6.35
CA GLU A 397 -24.96 -0.62 -6.11
C GLU A 397 -25.19 -0.19 -4.65
N GLN A 398 -24.52 -0.85 -3.68
CA GLN A 398 -24.59 -0.50 -2.26
C GLN A 398 -23.97 0.86 -1.97
N ALA A 399 -22.89 1.22 -2.69
CA ALA A 399 -22.16 2.48 -2.52
C ALA A 399 -22.73 3.63 -3.36
N GLN A 400 -23.67 3.40 -4.27
CA GLN A 400 -24.08 4.34 -5.31
C GLN A 400 -24.43 5.71 -4.76
N ALA A 401 -25.35 5.82 -3.78
CA ALA A 401 -25.80 7.10 -3.25
C ALA A 401 -24.68 7.88 -2.54
N GLU A 402 -23.79 7.18 -1.85
CA GLU A 402 -22.61 7.75 -1.22
C GLU A 402 -21.63 8.29 -2.27
N MET A 403 -21.35 7.48 -3.31
CA MET A 403 -20.45 7.87 -4.40
C MET A 403 -20.98 9.08 -5.18
N GLU A 404 -22.28 9.14 -5.48
CA GLU A 404 -22.89 10.31 -6.15
C GLU A 404 -22.68 11.59 -5.36
N ASN A 405 -22.84 11.54 -4.03
CA ASN A 405 -22.63 12.71 -3.16
C ASN A 405 -21.16 13.08 -3.03
N PHE A 406 -20.29 12.07 -2.88
CA PHE A 406 -18.84 12.26 -2.83
C PHE A 406 -18.31 12.90 -4.13
N LEU A 407 -18.65 12.34 -5.29
CA LEU A 407 -18.19 12.85 -6.59
C LEU A 407 -18.74 14.27 -6.89
N ARG A 408 -19.96 14.57 -6.46
CA ARG A 408 -20.49 15.94 -6.54
C ARG A 408 -19.70 16.90 -5.66
N SER A 409 -19.17 16.43 -4.54
CA SER A 409 -18.35 17.24 -3.64
C SER A 409 -16.93 17.51 -4.17
N LEU A 410 -16.48 16.77 -5.20
CA LEU A 410 -15.19 17.01 -5.86
C LEU A 410 -15.26 18.14 -6.90
N GLN A 411 -16.46 18.48 -7.39
CA GLN A 411 -16.70 19.57 -8.35
C GLN A 411 -16.76 20.91 -7.64
#